data_7aea7e3f61399736fc9f96555cae7abb
#
_entry.id   7aea7e3f61399736fc9f96555cae7abb
#
_cell.length_a   1.000
_cell.length_b   1.000
_cell.length_c   1.000
_cell.angle_alpha   90.00
_cell.angle_beta   90.00
_cell.angle_gamma   90.00
#
_symmetry.space_group_name_H-M   'P 1'
#
loop_
_entity.id
_entity.type
_entity.pdbx_description
1 polymer ?
#
loop_
_entity_poly.entity_id
_entity_poly.type
_entity_poly.pdbx_seq_one_letter_code
_entity_poly.pdbx_strand_id
1 'polypeptide(L)'
;DLSQDGNLIIYGHKMNDGTMFGTLDKFEDEEFFDNDGTVCWESEKGKEYYQIFALLVLPGYSTAPDFIDLQAWNNVLDEEQTADMLNTIADRASIFRGESFNLEKDKYLFLVTCDYSINNGRLVLVGRRLSKKSETEDTTEESTDNTEEAVSEEENSENVE
;
A
#
# COMPACT_ATOMS: atom_id res chain seq x y z
N ASP A 1 -9.79 -17.13 -8.87
CA ASP A 1 -9.94 -16.08 -9.88
C ASP A 1 -9.65 -14.73 -9.25
N LEU A 2 -8.42 -14.20 -9.47
CA LEU A 2 -7.96 -12.90 -8.97
C LEU A 2 -8.65 -11.73 -9.70
N SER A 3 -9.71 -11.99 -10.45
CA SER A 3 -10.47 -10.98 -11.19
C SER A 3 -11.52 -10.26 -10.35
N GLN A 4 -11.57 -10.56 -9.08
CA GLN A 4 -12.72 -10.25 -8.25
C GLN A 4 -12.69 -8.84 -7.69
N ASP A 5 -13.83 -8.23 -7.65
CA ASP A 5 -14.09 -6.97 -6.94
C ASP A 5 -14.07 -7.13 -5.41
N GLY A 6 -13.64 -8.30 -4.91
CA GLY A 6 -13.53 -8.64 -3.50
C GLY A 6 -12.19 -8.23 -2.87
N ASN A 7 -12.09 -8.54 -1.58
CA ASN A 7 -10.84 -8.42 -0.85
C ASN A 7 -9.84 -9.48 -1.30
N LEU A 8 -8.56 -9.20 -1.12
CA LEU A 8 -7.46 -10.08 -1.53
C LEU A 8 -6.67 -10.52 -0.30
N ILE A 9 -6.51 -11.83 -0.13
CA ILE A 9 -5.69 -12.40 0.94
C ILE A 9 -4.52 -13.16 0.33
N ILE A 10 -3.31 -12.77 0.69
CA ILE A 10 -2.06 -13.35 0.18
C ILE A 10 -1.28 -13.93 1.34
N TYR A 11 -0.98 -15.21 1.26
CA TYR A 11 -0.13 -15.91 2.22
C TYR A 11 1.29 -16.02 1.67
N GLY A 12 2.27 -15.69 2.49
CA GLY A 12 3.68 -15.80 2.15
C GLY A 12 4.51 -16.32 3.31
N HIS A 13 5.60 -17.03 2.99
CA HIS A 13 6.55 -17.51 4.00
C HIS A 13 7.35 -16.35 4.59
N LYS A 14 7.56 -16.40 5.91
CA LYS A 14 8.54 -15.55 6.59
C LYS A 14 9.91 -16.21 6.48
N MET A 15 10.71 -15.73 5.54
CA MET A 15 12.08 -16.23 5.34
C MET A 15 13.07 -15.41 6.17
N ASN A 16 14.00 -16.11 6.84
CA ASN A 16 15.00 -15.48 7.70
C ASN A 16 16.02 -14.62 6.92
N ASP A 17 16.17 -14.87 5.63
CA ASP A 17 17.03 -14.10 4.72
C ASP A 17 16.36 -12.81 4.19
N GLY A 18 15.12 -12.52 4.64
CA GLY A 18 14.37 -11.35 4.24
C GLY A 18 13.67 -11.49 2.88
N THR A 19 13.74 -12.65 2.23
CA THR A 19 12.98 -12.92 0.99
C THR A 19 11.52 -13.22 1.30
N MET A 20 10.66 -13.22 0.27
CA MET A 20 9.22 -13.40 0.36
C MET A 20 8.59 -12.38 1.35
N PHE A 21 7.92 -12.85 2.39
CA PHE A 21 7.32 -12.01 3.44
C PHE A 21 8.21 -11.86 4.68
N GLY A 22 9.51 -12.17 4.56
CA GLY A 22 10.46 -12.08 5.65
C GLY A 22 10.69 -10.68 6.20
N THR A 23 10.30 -9.61 5.45
CA THR A 23 10.47 -8.23 5.87
C THR A 23 9.18 -7.59 6.41
N LEU A 24 8.06 -8.31 6.45
CA LEU A 24 6.80 -7.76 6.93
C LEU A 24 6.82 -7.43 8.44
N ASP A 25 7.71 -8.05 9.20
CA ASP A 25 7.90 -7.73 10.62
C ASP A 25 8.45 -6.32 10.86
N LYS A 26 9.04 -5.66 9.86
CA LYS A 26 9.43 -4.25 9.97
C LYS A 26 8.24 -3.32 10.26
N PHE A 27 7.04 -3.72 9.87
CA PHE A 27 5.81 -2.97 10.16
C PHE A 27 5.40 -3.00 11.65
N GLU A 28 6.05 -3.81 12.48
CA GLU A 28 5.91 -3.74 13.95
C GLU A 28 6.55 -2.48 14.54
N ASP A 29 7.50 -1.86 13.82
CA ASP A 29 8.02 -0.54 14.14
C ASP A 29 7.07 0.56 13.65
N GLU A 30 6.58 1.39 14.54
CA GLU A 30 5.57 2.41 14.22
C GLU A 30 6.11 3.48 13.26
N GLU A 31 7.39 3.83 13.34
CA GLU A 31 7.99 4.80 12.43
C GLU A 31 8.05 4.23 11.01
N PHE A 32 8.43 2.98 10.87
CA PHE A 32 8.41 2.28 9.59
C PHE A 32 6.97 2.14 9.05
N PHE A 33 6.03 1.77 9.91
CA PHE A 33 4.61 1.65 9.55
C PHE A 33 4.06 2.94 8.97
N ASP A 34 4.34 4.07 9.62
CA ASP A 34 3.81 5.38 9.23
C ASP A 34 4.48 5.94 7.95
N ASN A 35 5.74 5.59 7.68
CA ASN A 35 6.51 6.11 6.55
C ASN A 35 6.45 5.24 5.28
N ASP A 36 6.41 3.91 5.43
CA ASP A 36 6.57 2.95 4.32
C ASP A 36 5.30 2.15 4.02
N GLY A 37 4.15 2.64 4.45
CA GLY A 37 2.88 1.92 4.45
C GLY A 37 2.23 1.65 3.09
N THR A 38 2.89 1.88 1.95
CA THR A 38 2.28 1.64 0.63
C THR A 38 2.79 0.35 -0.02
N VAL A 39 1.87 -0.53 -0.38
CA VAL A 39 2.17 -1.79 -1.09
C VAL A 39 1.61 -1.72 -2.51
N CYS A 40 2.43 -2.11 -3.49
CA CYS A 40 2.02 -2.29 -4.87
C CYS A 40 1.73 -3.76 -5.14
N TRP A 41 0.51 -4.04 -5.57
CA TRP A 41 0.13 -5.33 -6.13
C TRP A 41 0.13 -5.25 -7.66
N GLU A 42 0.94 -6.08 -8.31
CA GLU A 42 1.02 -6.15 -9.77
C GLU A 42 0.44 -7.46 -10.28
N SER A 43 -0.44 -7.37 -11.25
CA SER A 43 -1.08 -8.52 -11.90
C SER A 43 -1.13 -8.29 -13.41
N GLU A 44 -1.62 -9.26 -14.18
CA GLU A 44 -1.86 -9.11 -15.62
C GLU A 44 -2.84 -7.97 -15.95
N LYS A 45 -3.65 -7.55 -15.00
CA LYS A 45 -4.59 -6.41 -15.12
C LYS A 45 -3.98 -5.05 -14.81
N GLY A 46 -2.71 -5.03 -14.39
CA GLY A 46 -1.99 -3.82 -14.03
C GLY A 46 -1.63 -3.74 -12.57
N LYS A 47 -1.29 -2.52 -12.14
CA LYS A 47 -0.84 -2.22 -10.78
C LYS A 47 -1.97 -1.65 -9.95
N GLU A 48 -2.07 -2.12 -8.73
CA GLU A 48 -2.95 -1.59 -7.70
C GLU A 48 -2.11 -1.24 -6.48
N TYR A 49 -2.44 -0.14 -5.84
CA TYR A 49 -1.72 0.35 -4.66
C TYR A 49 -2.63 0.27 -3.45
N TYR A 50 -2.05 -0.18 -2.34
CA TYR A 50 -2.74 -0.34 -1.07
C TYR A 50 -1.99 0.42 0.01
N GLN A 51 -2.70 1.24 0.77
CA GLN A 51 -2.16 1.87 1.97
C GLN A 51 -2.40 0.97 3.15
N ILE A 52 -1.33 0.50 3.78
CA ILE A 52 -1.40 -0.28 5.02
C ILE A 52 -1.94 0.60 6.14
N PHE A 53 -2.94 0.12 6.86
CA PHE A 53 -3.56 0.85 7.97
C PHE A 53 -3.69 0.04 9.26
N ALA A 54 -3.47 -1.28 9.20
CA ALA A 54 -3.51 -2.12 10.39
C ALA A 54 -2.48 -3.25 10.37
N LEU A 55 -1.99 -3.59 11.56
CA LEU A 55 -1.15 -4.74 11.83
C LEU A 55 -1.76 -5.55 12.95
N LEU A 56 -1.94 -6.86 12.74
CA LEU A 56 -2.47 -7.79 13.71
C LEU A 56 -1.50 -8.97 13.91
N VAL A 57 -1.44 -9.49 15.12
CA VAL A 57 -0.84 -10.78 15.44
C VAL A 57 -1.94 -11.71 15.92
N LEU A 58 -2.22 -12.76 15.16
CA LEU A 58 -3.36 -13.64 15.35
C LEU A 58 -2.92 -15.10 15.55
N PRO A 59 -3.63 -15.91 16.35
CA PRO A 59 -3.41 -17.35 16.38
C PRO A 59 -3.78 -18.00 15.05
N GLY A 60 -2.96 -18.95 14.60
CA GLY A 60 -3.16 -19.63 13.32
C GLY A 60 -3.98 -20.93 13.39
N TYR A 61 -4.59 -21.27 14.53
CA TYR A 61 -5.37 -22.49 14.69
C TYR A 61 -6.79 -22.19 15.18
N SER A 62 -7.76 -22.86 14.59
CA SER A 62 -9.20 -22.60 14.77
C SER A 62 -9.74 -22.87 16.17
N THR A 63 -9.00 -23.59 17.02
CA THR A 63 -9.39 -23.87 18.40
C THR A 63 -8.97 -22.78 19.38
N ALA A 64 -8.20 -21.78 18.93
CA ALA A 64 -7.84 -20.67 19.79
C ALA A 64 -9.06 -19.76 20.02
N PRO A 65 -9.25 -19.26 21.26
CA PRO A 65 -10.40 -18.39 21.57
C PRO A 65 -10.41 -17.09 20.77
N ASP A 66 -9.24 -16.67 20.31
CA ASP A 66 -9.03 -15.42 19.55
C ASP A 66 -8.85 -15.66 18.06
N PHE A 67 -9.17 -16.83 17.57
CA PHE A 67 -9.03 -17.16 16.15
C PHE A 67 -9.97 -16.30 15.30
N ILE A 68 -9.45 -15.79 14.20
CA ILE A 68 -10.20 -15.10 13.16
C ILE A 68 -10.07 -15.89 11.86
N ASP A 69 -11.18 -16.29 11.29
CA ASP A 69 -11.20 -16.90 9.96
C ASP A 69 -11.07 -15.83 8.89
N LEU A 70 -9.84 -15.54 8.49
CA LEU A 70 -9.57 -14.56 7.44
C LEU A 70 -10.22 -14.95 6.10
N GLN A 71 -10.43 -16.25 5.85
CA GLN A 71 -11.06 -16.70 4.59
C GLN A 71 -12.48 -16.18 4.43
N ALA A 72 -13.18 -15.96 5.55
CA ALA A 72 -14.52 -15.36 5.51
C ALA A 72 -14.50 -13.93 4.91
N TRP A 73 -13.35 -13.27 4.94
CA TRP A 73 -13.16 -11.90 4.41
C TRP A 73 -12.65 -11.84 2.97
N ASN A 74 -12.39 -12.99 2.35
CA ASN A 74 -11.80 -13.07 0.99
C ASN A 74 -12.82 -12.81 -0.14
N ASN A 75 -14.05 -12.51 0.19
CA ASN A 75 -15.12 -12.30 -0.79
C ASN A 75 -15.51 -10.82 -0.90
N VAL A 76 -16.41 -10.54 -1.83
CA VAL A 76 -17.15 -9.28 -1.80
C VAL A 76 -18.05 -9.32 -0.57
N LEU A 77 -17.83 -8.40 0.34
CA LEU A 77 -18.63 -8.24 1.54
C LEU A 77 -19.68 -7.14 1.30
N ASP A 78 -20.86 -7.31 1.90
CA ASP A 78 -21.80 -6.21 2.00
C ASP A 78 -21.35 -5.17 3.05
N GLU A 79 -22.09 -4.09 3.21
CA GLU A 79 -21.74 -3.01 4.13
C GLU A 79 -21.67 -3.47 5.59
N GLU A 80 -22.61 -4.32 6.02
CA GLU A 80 -22.65 -4.84 7.38
C GLU A 80 -21.44 -5.73 7.65
N GLN A 81 -21.16 -6.66 6.75
CA GLN A 81 -20.00 -7.55 6.84
C GLN A 81 -18.68 -6.77 6.79
N THR A 82 -18.61 -5.73 5.96
CA THR A 82 -17.44 -4.85 5.88
C THR A 82 -17.25 -4.07 7.18
N ALA A 83 -18.31 -3.54 7.76
CA ALA A 83 -18.26 -2.84 9.04
C ALA A 83 -17.80 -3.78 10.17
N ASP A 84 -18.34 -5.01 10.24
CA ASP A 84 -17.96 -6.01 11.24
C ASP A 84 -16.50 -6.43 11.10
N MET A 85 -16.02 -6.61 9.87
CA MET A 85 -14.61 -6.87 9.57
C MET A 85 -13.72 -5.74 10.09
N LEU A 86 -14.05 -4.48 9.75
CA LEU A 86 -13.25 -3.32 10.16
C LEU A 86 -13.26 -3.10 11.68
N ASN A 87 -14.40 -3.31 12.33
CA ASN A 87 -14.49 -3.25 13.78
C ASN A 87 -13.61 -4.33 14.42
N THR A 88 -13.67 -5.56 13.92
CA THR A 88 -12.82 -6.66 14.39
C THR A 88 -11.33 -6.32 14.20
N ILE A 89 -10.96 -5.75 13.06
CA ILE A 89 -9.58 -5.32 12.80
C ILE A 89 -9.16 -4.24 13.80
N ALA A 90 -9.99 -3.22 14.01
CA ALA A 90 -9.70 -2.12 14.93
C ALA A 90 -9.52 -2.61 16.38
N ASP A 91 -10.38 -3.55 16.82
CA ASP A 91 -10.33 -4.11 18.17
C ASP A 91 -9.11 -5.01 18.43
N ARG A 92 -8.58 -5.63 17.36
CA ARG A 92 -7.54 -6.66 17.47
C ARG A 92 -6.16 -6.19 16.98
N ALA A 93 -6.07 -5.07 16.30
CA ALA A 93 -4.82 -4.56 15.76
C ALA A 93 -3.89 -4.07 16.87
N SER A 94 -2.61 -4.42 16.78
CA SER A 94 -1.54 -3.83 17.59
C SER A 94 -1.18 -2.43 17.09
N ILE A 95 -1.31 -2.19 15.79
CA ILE A 95 -1.21 -0.86 15.18
C ILE A 95 -2.43 -0.65 14.29
N PHE A 96 -3.11 0.48 14.46
CA PHE A 96 -4.27 0.85 13.67
C PHE A 96 -4.22 2.35 13.30
N ARG A 97 -4.31 2.65 12.01
CA ARG A 97 -4.31 4.01 11.44
C ARG A 97 -5.49 4.21 10.49
N GLY A 98 -6.54 3.39 10.65
CA GLY A 98 -7.71 3.44 9.77
C GLY A 98 -8.66 4.57 10.13
N GLU A 99 -9.12 5.28 9.11
CA GLU A 99 -10.15 6.30 9.23
C GLU A 99 -10.95 6.45 7.92
N SER A 100 -12.18 6.92 8.04
CA SER A 100 -13.01 7.32 6.87
C SER A 100 -13.18 6.25 5.80
N PHE A 101 -13.52 5.02 6.20
CA PHE A 101 -13.76 3.92 5.27
C PHE A 101 -15.08 4.08 4.51
N ASN A 102 -15.07 3.74 3.21
CA ASN A 102 -16.26 3.58 2.41
C ASN A 102 -16.65 2.11 2.33
N LEU A 103 -17.71 1.72 3.05
CA LEU A 103 -18.09 0.32 3.23
C LEU A 103 -18.51 -0.38 1.94
N GLU A 104 -19.03 0.36 0.96
CA GLU A 104 -19.44 -0.20 -0.33
C GLU A 104 -18.29 -0.34 -1.34
N LYS A 105 -17.34 0.60 -1.31
CA LYS A 105 -16.38 0.79 -2.40
C LYS A 105 -14.96 0.40 -2.06
N ASP A 106 -14.57 0.50 -0.79
CA ASP A 106 -13.23 0.17 -0.38
C ASP A 106 -12.96 -1.33 -0.54
N LYS A 107 -11.76 -1.67 -0.98
CA LYS A 107 -11.26 -3.04 -1.11
C LYS A 107 -9.97 -3.17 -0.30
N TYR A 108 -9.79 -4.36 0.23
CA TYR A 108 -8.75 -4.60 1.21
C TYR A 108 -7.80 -5.69 0.74
N LEU A 109 -6.54 -5.52 1.10
CA LEU A 109 -5.46 -6.49 0.93
C LEU A 109 -5.00 -6.95 2.29
N PHE A 110 -4.93 -8.26 2.47
CA PHE A 110 -4.37 -8.91 3.65
C PHE A 110 -3.09 -9.64 3.25
N LEU A 111 -1.96 -9.24 3.83
CA LEU A 111 -0.70 -9.94 3.70
C LEU A 111 -0.47 -10.75 4.96
N VAL A 112 -0.40 -12.06 4.82
CA VAL A 112 -0.35 -13.00 5.95
C VAL A 112 0.92 -13.80 5.93
N THR A 113 1.68 -13.76 7.03
CA THR A 113 2.88 -14.57 7.21
C THR A 113 2.93 -15.21 8.59
N CYS A 114 3.93 -16.05 8.84
CA CYS A 114 4.14 -16.61 10.16
C CYS A 114 4.65 -15.55 11.13
N ASP A 115 4.13 -15.59 12.34
CA ASP A 115 4.66 -14.87 13.49
C ASP A 115 5.16 -15.85 14.54
N TYR A 116 6.34 -15.59 15.09
CA TYR A 116 6.98 -16.47 16.06
C TYR A 116 6.93 -15.93 17.49
N SER A 117 6.31 -14.77 17.71
CA SER A 117 6.12 -14.21 19.05
C SER A 117 5.07 -14.99 19.86
N ILE A 118 4.12 -15.63 19.17
CA ILE A 118 3.16 -16.54 19.76
C ILE A 118 3.19 -17.90 19.05
N ASN A 119 2.76 -18.94 19.78
CA ASN A 119 2.71 -20.28 19.21
C ASN A 119 1.76 -20.37 18.02
N ASN A 120 2.29 -20.81 16.86
CA ASN A 120 1.56 -20.84 15.59
C ASN A 120 0.90 -19.50 15.21
N GLY A 121 1.61 -18.39 15.46
CA GLY A 121 1.15 -17.05 15.16
C GLY A 121 1.10 -16.72 13.68
N ARG A 122 0.29 -15.73 13.37
CA ARG A 122 0.22 -15.09 12.05
C ARG A 122 0.33 -13.58 12.23
N LEU A 123 1.28 -12.99 11.52
CA LEU A 123 1.34 -11.55 11.29
C LEU A 123 0.46 -11.24 10.10
N VAL A 124 -0.43 -10.29 10.28
CA VAL A 124 -1.38 -9.86 9.24
C VAL A 124 -1.26 -8.35 9.06
N LEU A 125 -0.86 -7.92 7.87
CA LEU A 125 -0.95 -6.53 7.46
C LEU A 125 -2.22 -6.32 6.65
N VAL A 126 -2.95 -5.26 6.94
CA VAL A 126 -4.19 -4.91 6.24
C VAL A 126 -4.01 -3.57 5.52
N GLY A 127 -4.21 -3.60 4.21
CA GLY A 127 -4.15 -2.43 3.35
C GLY A 127 -5.49 -2.11 2.71
N ARG A 128 -5.81 -0.81 2.56
CA ARG A 128 -6.93 -0.32 1.79
C ARG A 128 -6.48 0.09 0.41
N ARG A 129 -7.20 -0.34 -0.63
CA ARG A 129 -6.90 0.03 -2.02
C ARG A 129 -7.02 1.53 -2.22
N LEU A 130 -5.96 2.12 -2.76
CA LEU A 130 -5.98 3.52 -3.17
C LEU A 130 -6.74 3.63 -4.50
N SER A 131 -7.61 4.63 -4.61
CA SER A 131 -8.26 4.96 -5.87
C SER A 131 -7.19 5.29 -6.91
N LYS A 132 -7.30 4.76 -8.13
CA LYS A 132 -6.46 5.23 -9.24
C LYS A 132 -6.71 6.73 -9.38
N LYS A 133 -5.68 7.52 -9.09
CA LYS A 133 -5.67 8.91 -9.51
C LYS A 133 -5.82 8.86 -11.03
N SER A 134 -6.88 9.42 -11.58
CA SER A 134 -7.01 9.58 -13.02
C SER A 134 -5.73 10.26 -13.51
N GLU A 135 -4.99 9.59 -14.35
CA GLU A 135 -3.88 10.16 -15.09
C GLU A 135 -4.46 11.19 -16.08
N THR A 136 -4.69 12.40 -15.57
CA THR A 136 -4.87 13.59 -16.37
C THR A 136 -4.01 14.65 -15.73
N GLU A 137 -3.03 15.08 -16.54
CA GLU A 137 -2.08 16.15 -16.31
C GLU A 137 -0.68 15.71 -15.89
N ASP A 138 -0.01 14.99 -16.80
CA ASP A 138 1.38 15.26 -17.08
C ASP A 138 1.46 15.77 -18.52
N THR A 139 1.02 17.02 -18.69
CA THR A 139 1.33 17.79 -19.87
C THR A 139 2.70 18.37 -19.62
N THR A 140 3.67 17.71 -20.14
CA THR A 140 5.01 18.21 -20.43
C THR A 140 4.95 19.61 -20.99
N GLU A 141 5.24 20.60 -20.19
CA GLU A 141 5.74 21.87 -20.70
C GLU A 141 7.23 21.70 -20.99
N GLU A 142 7.48 21.20 -22.16
CA GLU A 142 8.76 21.34 -22.83
C GLU A 142 8.91 22.80 -23.22
N SER A 143 9.51 23.60 -22.36
CA SER A 143 10.00 24.90 -22.72
C SER A 143 11.27 24.70 -23.56
N THR A 144 11.08 24.74 -24.85
CA THR A 144 12.13 25.01 -25.79
C THR A 144 12.64 26.43 -25.55
N ASP A 145 13.72 26.52 -24.82
CA ASP A 145 14.53 27.71 -24.82
C ASP A 145 15.31 27.75 -26.13
N ASN A 146 14.81 28.58 -27.01
CA ASN A 146 15.44 28.88 -28.26
C ASN A 146 16.39 30.04 -28.04
N THR A 147 17.65 29.72 -27.93
CA THR A 147 18.73 30.66 -27.90
C THR A 147 18.93 31.20 -29.32
N GLU A 148 18.50 32.39 -29.58
CA GLU A 148 18.98 33.19 -30.68
C GLU A 148 19.88 34.31 -30.13
N GLU A 149 21.14 34.19 -30.46
CA GLU A 149 21.94 35.11 -31.23
C GLU A 149 21.74 36.60 -30.95
N ALA A 150 22.71 37.16 -30.34
CA ALA A 150 23.01 38.55 -30.54
C ALA A 150 24.42 38.68 -31.13
N VAL A 151 24.43 38.76 -32.44
CA VAL A 151 25.50 39.32 -33.23
C VAL A 151 25.32 40.83 -33.20
N SER A 152 26.37 41.54 -32.91
CA SER A 152 26.66 42.88 -33.39
C SER A 152 28.11 43.15 -33.03
N GLU A 153 28.98 43.15 -33.90
CA GLU A 153 29.30 44.15 -34.94
C GLU A 153 29.13 45.54 -34.42
N GLU A 154 30.21 46.03 -34.43
CA GLU A 154 30.92 47.08 -35.14
C GLU A 154 31.02 48.35 -34.31
N GLU A 155 32.09 48.78 -34.33
CA GLU A 155 32.94 49.67 -35.09
C GLU A 155 33.05 50.99 -34.41
N ASN A 156 34.20 51.32 -34.35
CA ASN A 156 34.87 52.43 -35.04
C ASN A 156 35.20 53.58 -34.11
N SER A 157 36.41 53.75 -34.14
CA SER A 157 37.26 54.71 -34.70
C SER A 157 37.52 55.93 -33.87
N GLU A 158 38.79 56.14 -33.92
CA GLU A 158 39.46 57.44 -34.22
C GLU A 158 39.26 58.49 -33.13
N ASN A 159 40.19 59.09 -32.70
CA ASN A 159 41.39 59.71 -33.26
C ASN A 159 41.96 60.72 -32.22
N VAL A 160 43.24 60.79 -32.17
CA VAL A 160 44.06 62.04 -32.28
C VAL A 160 44.18 62.87 -30.99
N GLU A 161 45.21 62.97 -30.52
CA GLU A 161 46.46 63.73 -30.35
C GLU A 161 47.13 63.44 -29.00
#